data_f74bd974b230b05766187f1338a58e7b
#
_entry.id   f74bd974b230b05766187f1338a58e7b
#
_cell.length_a   1.000
_cell.length_b   1.000
_cell.length_c   1.000
_cell.angle_alpha   90.00
_cell.angle_beta   90.00
_cell.angle_gamma   90.00
#
_symmetry.space_group_name_H-M   'P 1'
#
loop_
_entity.id
_entity.type
_entity.pdbx_description
1 polymer ?
#
loop_
_entity_poly.entity_id
_entity_poly.type
_entity_poly.pdbx_seq_one_letter_code
_entity_poly.pdbx_strand_id
1 'polypeptide(L)'
;MRTALAETSPADYSDCEVVRDVAVSRDGTRVPITVLRRRGIALDGTHPTIVYGYGGYGICQTPGFRGRLRAWIERGGVFAVAHIRGGGEFGETWHREGSLGHKQNVFDDFAACARRMVAAGYATREKLALMGGSNGGLLMGAMITQHPDLARAVVSLVGLYDMLRVERTPNGAYNVPEFGTVLDPEMFRVLHAYSPYHRVRDGATYPSILMATGENDPRVDSWQSRKMVARLQAATSAPFPILLRTNPAAGHGRGTPLSDQIDEYTDVLAFLMRELGV
;
A
#
# COMPACT_ATOMS: atom_id res chain seq x y z
N MET A 1 -33.23 -10.18 -10.01
CA MET A 1 -33.36 -11.42 -9.22
C MET A 1 -32.36 -11.35 -8.08
N ARG A 2 -32.79 -11.38 -6.79
CA ARG A 2 -31.86 -11.49 -5.65
C ARG A 2 -31.54 -12.96 -5.46
N THR A 3 -30.25 -13.31 -5.42
CA THR A 3 -29.78 -14.67 -5.15
C THR A 3 -29.51 -14.86 -3.66
N ALA A 4 -29.53 -16.12 -3.19
CA ALA A 4 -29.16 -16.47 -1.80
C ALA A 4 -27.68 -16.21 -1.45
N LEU A 5 -26.86 -15.84 -2.43
CA LEU A 5 -25.44 -15.50 -2.30
C LEU A 5 -25.17 -14.00 -2.09
N ALA A 6 -26.16 -13.24 -1.65
CA ALA A 6 -25.97 -11.81 -1.35
C ALA A 6 -25.13 -11.64 -0.08
N GLU A 7 -23.97 -10.97 -0.20
CA GLU A 7 -23.22 -10.50 0.95
C GLU A 7 -23.91 -9.29 1.56
N THR A 8 -24.05 -9.30 2.89
CA THR A 8 -24.54 -8.13 3.65
C THR A 8 -23.42 -7.62 4.54
N SER A 9 -23.25 -6.30 4.58
CA SER A 9 -22.30 -5.69 5.52
C SER A 9 -23.00 -5.45 6.88
N PRO A 10 -22.34 -5.76 8.00
CA PRO A 10 -22.83 -5.36 9.31
C PRO A 10 -22.70 -3.83 9.53
N ALA A 11 -21.89 -3.16 8.72
CA ALA A 11 -21.68 -1.72 8.79
C ALA A 11 -22.59 -1.01 7.77
N ASP A 12 -23.28 0.04 8.20
CA ASP A 12 -24.10 0.90 7.34
C ASP A 12 -23.21 1.94 6.64
N TYR A 13 -23.35 2.05 5.31
CA TYR A 13 -22.69 3.02 4.44
C TYR A 13 -23.70 3.85 3.67
N SER A 14 -24.94 3.96 4.14
CA SER A 14 -26.02 4.73 3.47
C SER A 14 -25.71 6.22 3.37
N ASP A 15 -24.89 6.76 4.30
CA ASP A 15 -24.38 8.13 4.31
C ASP A 15 -23.16 8.35 3.40
N CYS A 16 -22.70 7.31 2.72
CA CYS A 16 -21.50 7.34 1.89
C CYS A 16 -21.85 7.39 0.39
N GLU A 17 -20.85 7.78 -0.38
CA GLU A 17 -20.84 7.69 -1.84
C GLU A 17 -19.51 7.14 -2.35
N VAL A 18 -19.56 6.56 -3.54
CA VAL A 18 -18.36 6.12 -4.28
C VAL A 18 -18.19 7.03 -5.48
N VAL A 19 -17.04 7.71 -5.54
CA VAL A 19 -16.66 8.60 -6.65
C VAL A 19 -15.59 7.94 -7.48
N ARG A 20 -15.67 8.09 -8.81
CA ARG A 20 -14.61 7.70 -9.74
C ARG A 20 -13.78 8.92 -10.11
N ASP A 21 -12.46 8.80 -10.00
CA ASP A 21 -11.52 9.83 -10.40
C ASP A 21 -10.41 9.20 -11.24
N VAL A 22 -9.55 10.02 -11.85
CA VAL A 22 -8.46 9.56 -12.71
C VAL A 22 -7.21 10.40 -12.41
N ALA A 23 -6.10 9.72 -12.16
CA ALA A 23 -4.78 10.33 -12.18
C ALA A 23 -4.11 10.15 -13.56
N VAL A 24 -3.16 11.02 -13.88
CA VAL A 24 -2.31 10.87 -15.06
C VAL A 24 -0.91 10.49 -14.58
N SER A 25 -0.45 9.31 -14.95
CA SER A 25 0.87 8.81 -14.62
C SER A 25 1.97 9.57 -15.36
N ARG A 26 3.22 9.34 -14.99
CA ARG A 26 4.39 10.02 -15.56
C ARG A 26 4.51 9.86 -17.06
N ASP A 27 4.08 8.73 -17.60
CA ASP A 27 4.10 8.41 -19.03
C ASP A 27 2.82 8.81 -19.79
N GLY A 28 1.88 9.49 -19.10
CA GLY A 28 0.59 9.90 -19.67
C GLY A 28 -0.53 8.87 -19.48
N THR A 29 -0.24 7.69 -18.94
CA THR A 29 -1.25 6.67 -18.69
C THR A 29 -2.30 7.17 -17.72
N ARG A 30 -3.58 6.97 -18.05
CA ARG A 30 -4.73 7.34 -17.21
C ARG A 30 -5.03 6.22 -16.21
N VAL A 31 -4.81 6.50 -14.94
CA VAL A 31 -4.95 5.53 -13.83
C VAL A 31 -6.24 5.82 -13.07
N PRO A 32 -7.23 4.91 -13.07
CA PRO A 32 -8.48 5.12 -12.33
C PRO A 32 -8.29 5.02 -10.83
N ILE A 33 -9.10 5.80 -10.11
CA ILE A 33 -9.17 5.82 -8.65
C ILE A 33 -10.62 5.65 -8.24
N THR A 34 -10.88 4.77 -7.28
CA THR A 34 -12.18 4.66 -6.61
C THR A 34 -12.09 5.30 -5.24
N VAL A 35 -12.91 6.30 -4.97
CA VAL A 35 -12.91 7.04 -3.71
C VAL A 35 -14.20 6.75 -2.95
N LEU A 36 -14.09 6.21 -1.75
CA LEU A 36 -15.19 6.06 -0.77
C LEU A 36 -15.10 7.22 0.23
N ARG A 37 -16.20 7.96 0.36
CA ARG A 37 -16.31 9.12 1.26
C ARG A 37 -17.74 9.32 1.76
N ARG A 38 -17.93 10.13 2.79
CA ARG A 38 -19.27 10.62 3.14
C ARG A 38 -19.80 11.54 2.05
N ARG A 39 -21.13 11.55 1.87
CA ARG A 39 -21.77 12.48 0.92
C ARG A 39 -21.60 13.92 1.36
N GLY A 40 -21.39 14.79 0.38
CA GLY A 40 -21.38 16.24 0.61
C GLY A 40 -20.20 16.79 1.39
N ILE A 41 -19.10 16.05 1.52
CA ILE A 41 -17.88 16.60 2.14
C ILE A 41 -17.29 17.72 1.26
N ALA A 42 -16.76 18.77 1.90
CA ALA A 42 -16.03 19.81 1.20
C ALA A 42 -14.68 19.27 0.70
N LEU A 43 -14.22 19.72 -0.45
CA LEU A 43 -12.88 19.38 -0.97
C LEU A 43 -11.92 20.53 -0.65
N ASP A 44 -11.61 20.70 0.64
CA ASP A 44 -10.82 21.79 1.20
C ASP A 44 -9.45 21.35 1.77
N GLY A 45 -9.08 20.08 1.53
CA GLY A 45 -7.81 19.51 1.97
C GLY A 45 -7.79 19.02 3.42
N THR A 46 -8.89 19.11 4.16
CA THR A 46 -8.91 18.83 5.60
C THR A 46 -9.16 17.38 5.97
N HIS A 47 -9.58 16.54 4.99
CA HIS A 47 -9.96 15.15 5.26
C HIS A 47 -8.76 14.23 5.39
N PRO A 48 -8.64 13.44 6.48
CA PRO A 48 -7.64 12.39 6.56
C PRO A 48 -7.94 11.35 5.48
N THR A 49 -6.98 11.14 4.59
CA THR A 49 -7.18 10.32 3.38
C THR A 49 -6.19 9.19 3.32
N ILE A 50 -6.67 7.95 3.19
CA ILE A 50 -5.85 6.77 2.91
C ILE A 50 -5.91 6.49 1.41
N VAL A 51 -4.75 6.40 0.75
CA VAL A 51 -4.64 5.85 -0.60
C VAL A 51 -4.10 4.42 -0.50
N TYR A 52 -4.87 3.47 -1.00
CA TYR A 52 -4.52 2.05 -1.02
C TYR A 52 -4.16 1.60 -2.43
N GLY A 53 -3.13 0.77 -2.54
CA GLY A 53 -2.74 0.13 -3.79
C GLY A 53 -2.11 -1.24 -3.61
N TYR A 54 -2.10 -2.02 -4.71
CA TYR A 54 -1.47 -3.34 -4.75
C TYR A 54 -0.49 -3.47 -5.93
N GLY A 55 -0.96 -3.45 -7.17
CA GLY A 55 -0.17 -3.34 -8.40
C GLY A 55 0.75 -4.53 -8.68
N GLY A 56 0.21 -5.74 -8.73
CA GLY A 56 0.98 -6.91 -9.12
C GLY A 56 0.16 -8.17 -9.32
N TYR A 57 0.77 -9.18 -9.93
CA TYR A 57 0.23 -10.53 -10.15
C TYR A 57 -1.11 -10.54 -10.91
N GLY A 58 -1.45 -9.51 -11.65
CA GLY A 58 -2.75 -9.40 -12.32
C GLY A 58 -3.95 -9.35 -11.34
N ILE A 59 -3.72 -9.03 -10.07
CA ILE A 59 -4.78 -9.04 -9.06
C ILE A 59 -5.56 -7.72 -9.10
N CYS A 60 -6.86 -7.80 -9.49
CA CYS A 60 -7.76 -6.67 -9.49
C CYS A 60 -8.16 -6.25 -8.06
N GLN A 61 -8.21 -4.95 -7.82
CA GLN A 61 -8.79 -4.39 -6.61
C GLN A 61 -10.30 -4.24 -6.81
N THR A 62 -11.03 -5.33 -6.57
CA THR A 62 -12.50 -5.35 -6.71
C THR A 62 -13.21 -4.69 -5.53
N PRO A 63 -14.40 -4.12 -5.76
CA PRO A 63 -15.25 -3.63 -4.67
C PRO A 63 -15.63 -4.77 -3.72
N GLY A 64 -15.66 -4.46 -2.43
CA GLY A 64 -16.06 -5.40 -1.38
C GLY A 64 -16.43 -4.65 -0.10
N PHE A 65 -17.28 -5.25 0.72
CA PHE A 65 -17.63 -4.70 2.02
C PHE A 65 -16.45 -4.85 2.98
N ARG A 66 -15.92 -3.71 3.42
CA ARG A 66 -14.82 -3.63 4.38
C ARG A 66 -15.34 -2.97 5.65
N GLY A 67 -16.08 -3.70 6.50
CA GLY A 67 -16.72 -3.17 7.70
C GLY A 67 -15.82 -2.31 8.60
N ARG A 68 -14.54 -2.68 8.70
CA ARG A 68 -13.51 -1.92 9.43
C ARG A 68 -13.25 -0.51 8.92
N LEU A 69 -13.50 -0.21 7.63
CA LEU A 69 -13.38 1.14 7.10
C LEU A 69 -14.44 2.09 7.65
N ARG A 70 -15.54 1.57 8.20
CA ARG A 70 -16.57 2.41 8.82
C ARG A 70 -16.01 3.28 9.93
N ALA A 71 -15.13 2.72 10.78
CA ALA A 71 -14.48 3.47 11.84
C ALA A 71 -13.61 4.64 11.33
N TRP A 72 -13.02 4.50 10.14
CA TRP A 72 -12.28 5.57 9.47
C TRP A 72 -13.21 6.65 8.90
N ILE A 73 -14.25 6.22 8.18
CA ILE A 73 -15.22 7.13 7.54
C ILE A 73 -16.01 7.94 8.59
N GLU A 74 -16.37 7.34 9.74
CA GLU A 74 -17.05 8.02 10.84
C GLU A 74 -16.27 9.20 11.41
N ARG A 75 -14.96 9.15 11.33
CA ARG A 75 -14.06 10.22 11.76
C ARG A 75 -13.69 11.22 10.65
N GLY A 76 -14.52 11.29 9.59
CA GLY A 76 -14.31 12.19 8.48
C GLY A 76 -13.28 11.72 7.46
N GLY A 77 -12.82 10.47 7.58
CA GLY A 77 -11.81 9.89 6.70
C GLY A 77 -12.32 9.61 5.29
N VAL A 78 -11.41 9.68 4.33
CA VAL A 78 -11.61 9.28 2.92
C VAL A 78 -10.74 8.06 2.63
N PHE A 79 -11.26 7.12 1.85
CA PHE A 79 -10.51 5.94 1.42
C PHE A 79 -10.50 5.85 -0.10
N ALA A 80 -9.32 5.91 -0.68
CA ALA A 80 -9.10 5.84 -2.13
C ALA A 80 -8.38 4.55 -2.51
N VAL A 81 -8.85 3.87 -3.54
CA VAL A 81 -8.21 2.70 -4.14
C VAL A 81 -7.66 3.08 -5.51
N ALA A 82 -6.35 2.96 -5.68
CA ALA A 82 -5.66 3.19 -6.94
C ALA A 82 -5.64 1.90 -7.76
N HIS A 83 -6.19 1.92 -8.97
CA HIS A 83 -6.25 0.79 -9.91
C HIS A 83 -5.05 0.85 -10.86
N ILE A 84 -3.86 0.65 -10.28
CA ILE A 84 -2.57 0.84 -10.94
C ILE A 84 -2.18 -0.36 -11.81
N ARG A 85 -1.29 -0.13 -12.78
CA ARG A 85 -0.70 -1.21 -13.58
C ARG A 85 -0.07 -2.28 -12.70
N GLY A 86 0.12 -3.49 -13.25
CA GLY A 86 0.46 -4.68 -12.49
C GLY A 86 -0.76 -5.40 -11.92
N GLY A 87 -1.91 -4.73 -11.75
CA GLY A 87 -3.22 -5.34 -11.54
C GLY A 87 -3.82 -5.88 -12.83
N GLY A 88 -5.00 -6.49 -12.72
CA GLY A 88 -5.72 -7.08 -13.85
C GLY A 88 -6.96 -6.28 -14.29
N GLU A 89 -7.16 -5.08 -13.79
CA GLU A 89 -8.38 -4.28 -13.99
C GLU A 89 -8.72 -4.04 -15.46
N PHE A 90 -7.69 -3.94 -16.31
CA PHE A 90 -7.82 -3.78 -17.77
C PHE A 90 -7.20 -4.96 -18.55
N GLY A 91 -7.16 -6.13 -17.92
CA GLY A 91 -6.67 -7.36 -18.56
C GLY A 91 -5.15 -7.51 -18.52
N GLU A 92 -4.67 -8.48 -19.34
CA GLU A 92 -3.27 -8.91 -19.32
C GLU A 92 -2.26 -7.82 -19.67
N THR A 93 -2.59 -6.92 -20.57
CA THR A 93 -1.70 -5.79 -20.93
C THR A 93 -1.45 -4.89 -19.74
N TRP A 94 -2.48 -4.61 -18.94
CA TRP A 94 -2.37 -3.79 -17.73
C TRP A 94 -1.44 -4.43 -16.69
N HIS A 95 -1.49 -5.77 -16.57
CA HIS A 95 -0.58 -6.52 -15.72
C HIS A 95 0.86 -6.45 -16.24
N ARG A 96 1.08 -6.76 -17.52
CA ARG A 96 2.42 -6.79 -18.12
C ARG A 96 3.13 -5.43 -18.07
N GLU A 97 2.40 -4.36 -18.24
CA GLU A 97 2.95 -3.00 -18.13
C GLU A 97 3.33 -2.60 -16.71
N GLY A 98 3.09 -3.45 -15.71
CA GLY A 98 3.48 -3.28 -14.31
C GLY A 98 4.29 -4.45 -13.75
N SER A 99 4.84 -5.34 -14.59
CA SER A 99 5.65 -6.50 -14.18
C SER A 99 7.05 -6.46 -14.78
N LEU A 100 7.95 -7.29 -14.26
CA LEU A 100 9.33 -7.43 -14.75
C LEU A 100 10.04 -6.07 -14.90
N GLY A 101 10.59 -5.79 -16.10
CA GLY A 101 11.26 -4.54 -16.43
C GLY A 101 10.38 -3.29 -16.37
N HIS A 102 9.05 -3.47 -16.33
CA HIS A 102 8.08 -2.38 -16.27
C HIS A 102 7.58 -2.06 -14.86
N LYS A 103 8.15 -2.69 -13.81
CA LYS A 103 7.68 -2.53 -12.42
C LYS A 103 7.67 -1.09 -11.92
N GLN A 104 8.54 -0.22 -12.44
CA GLN A 104 8.56 1.20 -12.09
C GLN A 104 7.23 1.91 -12.43
N ASN A 105 6.51 1.49 -13.47
CA ASN A 105 5.22 2.06 -13.82
C ASN A 105 4.19 1.94 -12.69
N VAL A 106 4.23 0.85 -11.92
CA VAL A 106 3.36 0.65 -10.74
C VAL A 106 3.58 1.76 -9.70
N PHE A 107 4.82 2.10 -9.45
CA PHE A 107 5.22 3.11 -8.47
C PHE A 107 4.85 4.52 -8.96
N ASP A 108 5.09 4.81 -10.23
CA ASP A 108 4.76 6.09 -10.86
C ASP A 108 3.23 6.31 -10.89
N ASP A 109 2.46 5.28 -11.23
CA ASP A 109 0.99 5.30 -11.22
C ASP A 109 0.45 5.62 -9.82
N PHE A 110 0.96 4.92 -8.81
CA PHE A 110 0.50 5.12 -7.44
C PHE A 110 0.87 6.50 -6.90
N ALA A 111 2.07 6.98 -7.17
CA ALA A 111 2.48 8.32 -6.80
C ALA A 111 1.61 9.39 -7.47
N ALA A 112 1.21 9.18 -8.73
CA ALA A 112 0.28 10.06 -9.43
C ALA A 112 -1.12 10.05 -8.78
N CYS A 113 -1.62 8.87 -8.38
CA CYS A 113 -2.89 8.74 -7.67
C CYS A 113 -2.87 9.48 -6.32
N ALA A 114 -1.80 9.33 -5.55
CA ALA A 114 -1.64 10.03 -4.27
C ALA A 114 -1.60 11.57 -4.46
N ARG A 115 -0.84 12.06 -5.44
CA ARG A 115 -0.83 13.49 -5.79
C ARG A 115 -2.20 14.00 -6.26
N ARG A 116 -2.95 13.16 -6.99
CA ARG A 116 -4.31 13.49 -7.42
C ARG A 116 -5.24 13.71 -6.24
N MET A 117 -5.14 12.94 -5.14
CA MET A 117 -5.95 13.15 -3.95
C MET A 117 -5.69 14.51 -3.31
N VAL A 118 -4.45 14.96 -3.30
CA VAL A 118 -4.09 16.31 -2.83
C VAL A 118 -4.60 17.38 -3.78
N ALA A 119 -4.33 17.25 -5.07
CA ALA A 119 -4.74 18.22 -6.09
C ALA A 119 -6.27 18.35 -6.23
N ALA A 120 -7.01 17.27 -5.94
CA ALA A 120 -8.48 17.28 -5.93
C ALA A 120 -9.08 17.86 -4.64
N GLY A 121 -8.26 18.24 -3.67
CA GLY A 121 -8.69 18.85 -2.42
C GLY A 121 -9.24 17.87 -1.37
N TYR A 122 -8.97 16.57 -1.51
CA TYR A 122 -9.36 15.61 -0.46
C TYR A 122 -8.50 15.78 0.80
N ALA A 123 -7.18 15.91 0.64
CA ALA A 123 -6.22 16.00 1.73
C ALA A 123 -5.10 16.99 1.38
N THR A 124 -4.47 17.56 2.39
CA THR A 124 -3.10 18.06 2.27
C THR A 124 -2.13 16.87 2.43
N ARG A 125 -0.83 17.09 2.21
CA ARG A 125 0.22 16.10 2.50
C ARG A 125 0.15 15.62 3.97
N GLU A 126 -0.10 16.52 4.89
CA GLU A 126 -0.18 16.28 6.34
C GLU A 126 -1.40 15.42 6.72
N LYS A 127 -2.41 15.38 5.85
CA LYS A 127 -3.63 14.57 6.02
C LYS A 127 -3.64 13.33 5.11
N LEU A 128 -2.54 13.06 4.39
CA LEU A 128 -2.44 11.94 3.46
C LEU A 128 -1.67 10.77 4.08
N ALA A 129 -2.22 9.57 3.96
CA ALA A 129 -1.56 8.31 4.27
C ALA A 129 -1.57 7.37 3.06
N LEU A 130 -0.52 6.56 2.94
CA LEU A 130 -0.39 5.51 1.92
C LEU A 130 -0.47 4.15 2.61
N MET A 131 -1.14 3.20 1.99
CA MET A 131 -1.32 1.87 2.56
C MET A 131 -1.26 0.77 1.49
N GLY A 132 -0.57 -0.33 1.80
CA GLY A 132 -0.50 -1.51 0.94
C GLY A 132 0.05 -2.73 1.68
N GLY A 133 -0.23 -3.92 1.15
CA GLY A 133 0.22 -5.16 1.76
C GLY A 133 0.78 -6.15 0.74
N SER A 134 1.68 -7.06 1.16
CA SER A 134 2.34 -8.03 0.30
C SER A 134 3.09 -7.34 -0.85
N ASN A 135 2.75 -7.58 -2.11
CA ASN A 135 3.25 -6.76 -3.23
C ASN A 135 2.91 -5.26 -3.07
N GLY A 136 1.75 -4.93 -2.47
CA GLY A 136 1.44 -3.55 -2.06
C GLY A 136 2.37 -3.03 -0.96
N GLY A 137 3.01 -3.92 -0.19
CA GLY A 137 4.08 -3.56 0.74
C GLY A 137 5.39 -3.20 0.03
N LEU A 138 5.74 -3.87 -1.08
CA LEU A 138 6.80 -3.44 -1.98
C LEU A 138 6.51 -2.03 -2.53
N LEU A 139 5.27 -1.80 -2.96
CA LEU A 139 4.82 -0.47 -3.40
C LEU A 139 5.03 0.57 -2.30
N MET A 140 4.67 0.27 -1.05
CA MET A 140 4.90 1.19 0.08
C MET A 140 6.39 1.43 0.31
N GLY A 141 7.23 0.40 0.24
CA GLY A 141 8.68 0.54 0.31
C GLY A 141 9.24 1.46 -0.78
N ALA A 142 8.73 1.33 -2.01
CA ALA A 142 9.10 2.22 -3.11
C ALA A 142 8.63 3.67 -2.85
N MET A 143 7.43 3.88 -2.34
CA MET A 143 6.95 5.23 -1.98
C MET A 143 7.83 5.86 -0.89
N ILE A 144 8.17 5.13 0.16
CA ILE A 144 9.05 5.61 1.23
C ILE A 144 10.41 6.06 0.69
N THR A 145 10.98 5.33 -0.26
CA THR A 145 12.35 5.58 -0.72
C THR A 145 12.47 6.48 -1.94
N GLN A 146 11.44 6.51 -2.81
CA GLN A 146 11.41 7.34 -4.01
C GLN A 146 10.69 8.67 -3.80
N HIS A 147 9.67 8.70 -2.92
CA HIS A 147 8.80 9.84 -2.67
C HIS A 147 8.54 10.05 -1.16
N PRO A 148 9.59 10.25 -0.34
CA PRO A 148 9.43 10.35 1.12
C PRO A 148 8.61 11.57 1.58
N ASP A 149 8.47 12.55 0.70
CA ASP A 149 7.73 13.78 0.91
C ASP A 149 6.26 13.71 0.47
N LEU A 150 5.82 12.57 -0.08
CA LEU A 150 4.49 12.45 -0.71
C LEU A 150 3.34 12.44 0.31
N ALA A 151 3.53 11.85 1.47
CA ALA A 151 2.50 11.67 2.49
C ALA A 151 3.06 11.84 3.91
N ARG A 152 2.18 12.06 4.87
CA ARG A 152 2.51 12.17 6.30
C ARG A 152 2.82 10.80 6.90
N ALA A 153 2.06 9.77 6.51
CA ALA A 153 2.17 8.44 7.07
C ALA A 153 2.14 7.33 6.01
N VAL A 154 2.83 6.23 6.27
CA VAL A 154 2.83 5.03 5.41
C VAL A 154 2.60 3.80 6.28
N VAL A 155 1.62 2.97 5.89
CA VAL A 155 1.36 1.66 6.49
C VAL A 155 1.68 0.58 5.47
N SER A 156 2.60 -0.32 5.83
CA SER A 156 3.04 -1.42 4.98
C SER A 156 2.87 -2.76 5.68
N LEU A 157 2.03 -3.63 5.12
CA LEU A 157 1.68 -4.91 5.72
C LEU A 157 2.36 -6.05 4.96
N VAL A 158 3.07 -6.94 5.66
CA VAL A 158 3.71 -8.16 5.14
C VAL A 158 4.46 -7.95 3.80
N GLY A 159 5.27 -6.87 3.72
CA GLY A 159 5.84 -6.37 2.48
C GLY A 159 7.19 -6.99 2.11
N LEU A 160 7.52 -6.86 0.82
CA LEU A 160 8.79 -7.23 0.20
C LEU A 160 9.67 -5.97 0.07
N TYR A 161 10.90 -5.99 0.57
CA TYR A 161 11.76 -4.79 0.55
C TYR A 161 13.16 -5.04 0.00
N ASP A 162 13.72 -6.24 0.18
CA ASP A 162 15.00 -6.64 -0.39
C ASP A 162 14.78 -7.50 -1.63
N MET A 163 14.62 -6.85 -2.78
CA MET A 163 14.29 -7.53 -4.03
C MET A 163 15.44 -8.38 -4.59
N LEU A 164 16.67 -8.16 -4.12
CA LEU A 164 17.81 -8.97 -4.55
C LEU A 164 17.87 -10.35 -3.85
N ARG A 165 17.06 -10.52 -2.78
CA ARG A 165 17.04 -11.77 -2.00
C ARG A 165 15.66 -12.45 -2.02
N VAL A 166 14.65 -11.84 -2.62
CA VAL A 166 13.27 -12.36 -2.60
C VAL A 166 13.17 -13.74 -3.22
N GLU A 167 13.86 -14.02 -4.32
CA GLU A 167 13.82 -15.32 -4.99
C GLU A 167 14.55 -16.44 -4.22
N ARG A 168 15.36 -16.10 -3.21
CA ARG A 168 16.11 -17.05 -2.37
C ARG A 168 15.32 -17.50 -1.14
N THR A 169 14.12 -17.02 -0.96
CA THR A 169 13.21 -17.44 0.12
C THR A 169 12.48 -18.73 -0.28
N PRO A 170 11.88 -19.46 0.67
CA PRO A 170 11.14 -20.68 0.36
C PRO A 170 10.05 -20.50 -0.71
N ASN A 171 9.39 -19.32 -0.73
CA ASN A 171 8.39 -18.98 -1.75
C ASN A 171 8.99 -18.21 -2.94
N GLY A 172 10.30 -18.08 -3.02
CA GLY A 172 10.99 -17.18 -3.94
C GLY A 172 10.74 -17.46 -5.42
N ALA A 173 10.71 -18.74 -5.80
CA ALA A 173 10.51 -19.16 -7.19
C ALA A 173 9.16 -18.67 -7.77
N TYR A 174 8.11 -18.54 -6.93
CA TYR A 174 6.81 -18.04 -7.36
C TYR A 174 6.80 -16.53 -7.68
N ASN A 175 7.84 -15.82 -7.25
CA ASN A 175 7.98 -14.38 -7.48
C ASN A 175 8.71 -14.07 -8.80
N VAL A 176 9.45 -15.02 -9.35
CA VAL A 176 10.25 -14.83 -10.58
C VAL A 176 9.42 -14.40 -11.79
N PRO A 177 8.23 -14.98 -12.06
CA PRO A 177 7.39 -14.54 -13.18
C PRO A 177 6.91 -13.08 -13.05
N GLU A 178 6.79 -12.55 -11.84
CA GLU A 178 6.36 -11.17 -11.59
C GLU A 178 7.51 -10.17 -11.60
N PHE A 179 8.67 -10.54 -11.00
CA PHE A 179 9.75 -9.60 -10.79
C PHE A 179 11.01 -9.89 -11.61
N GLY A 180 11.16 -11.08 -12.19
CA GLY A 180 12.40 -11.55 -12.81
C GLY A 180 13.36 -12.18 -11.80
N THR A 181 14.55 -12.54 -12.27
CA THR A 181 15.58 -13.22 -11.49
C THR A 181 16.87 -12.41 -11.39
N VAL A 182 17.56 -12.46 -10.25
CA VAL A 182 18.89 -11.86 -10.07
C VAL A 182 19.99 -12.63 -10.82
N LEU A 183 19.68 -13.80 -11.37
CA LEU A 183 20.61 -14.57 -12.21
C LEU A 183 20.77 -13.97 -13.61
N ASP A 184 19.78 -13.18 -14.05
CA ASP A 184 19.86 -12.37 -15.27
C ASP A 184 20.46 -10.99 -14.93
N PRO A 185 21.63 -10.62 -15.52
CA PRO A 185 22.29 -9.36 -15.24
C PRO A 185 21.44 -8.11 -15.56
N GLU A 186 20.53 -8.15 -16.52
CA GLU A 186 19.62 -7.04 -16.84
C GLU A 186 18.53 -6.94 -15.78
N MET A 187 17.89 -8.05 -15.44
CA MET A 187 16.89 -8.08 -14.37
C MET A 187 17.48 -7.76 -13.01
N PHE A 188 18.72 -8.16 -12.74
CA PHE A 188 19.43 -7.72 -11.52
C PHE A 188 19.49 -6.20 -11.41
N ARG A 189 19.85 -5.50 -12.52
CA ARG A 189 19.89 -4.03 -12.52
C ARG A 189 18.52 -3.42 -12.29
N VAL A 190 17.48 -3.98 -12.93
CA VAL A 190 16.09 -3.55 -12.74
C VAL A 190 15.66 -3.72 -11.27
N LEU A 191 15.86 -4.90 -10.70
CA LEU A 191 15.54 -5.21 -9.30
C LEU A 191 16.29 -4.31 -8.32
N HIS A 192 17.59 -4.11 -8.54
CA HIS A 192 18.41 -3.21 -7.70
C HIS A 192 17.94 -1.76 -7.79
N ALA A 193 17.54 -1.30 -8.98
CA ALA A 193 17.14 0.08 -9.21
C ALA A 193 15.92 0.50 -8.35
N TYR A 194 14.97 -0.41 -8.11
CA TYR A 194 13.79 -0.10 -7.31
C TYR A 194 13.74 -0.80 -5.94
N SER A 195 14.67 -1.70 -5.60
CA SER A 195 14.68 -2.44 -4.34
C SER A 195 14.67 -1.49 -3.13
N PRO A 196 13.56 -1.41 -2.36
CA PRO A 196 13.43 -0.38 -1.33
C PRO A 196 14.57 -0.39 -0.31
N TYR A 197 14.98 -1.56 0.16
CA TYR A 197 16.06 -1.71 1.13
C TYR A 197 17.38 -1.08 0.65
N HIS A 198 17.71 -1.25 -0.64
CA HIS A 198 18.94 -0.72 -1.24
C HIS A 198 18.83 0.76 -1.63
N ARG A 199 17.62 1.31 -1.59
CA ARG A 199 17.36 2.73 -1.91
C ARG A 199 17.23 3.62 -0.68
N VAL A 200 17.29 3.05 0.52
CA VAL A 200 17.31 3.85 1.77
C VAL A 200 18.57 4.70 1.79
N ARG A 201 18.42 6.01 2.02
CA ARG A 201 19.50 7.01 2.07
C ARG A 201 19.69 7.50 3.50
N ASP A 202 20.93 7.55 3.95
CA ASP A 202 21.27 8.10 5.26
C ASP A 202 21.03 9.61 5.28
N GLY A 203 20.51 10.11 6.39
CA GLY A 203 20.18 11.52 6.58
C GLY A 203 18.91 12.00 5.86
N ALA A 204 18.19 11.12 5.17
CA ALA A 204 16.92 11.50 4.55
C ALA A 204 15.80 11.67 5.59
N THR A 205 14.84 12.54 5.26
CA THR A 205 13.62 12.73 6.06
C THR A 205 12.55 11.76 5.58
N TYR A 206 12.29 10.69 6.35
CA TYR A 206 11.23 9.74 6.05
C TYR A 206 9.93 10.12 6.79
N PRO A 207 8.73 9.75 6.23
CA PRO A 207 7.44 9.97 6.89
C PRO A 207 7.30 9.09 8.14
N SER A 208 6.20 9.24 8.86
CA SER A 208 5.79 8.26 9.87
C SER A 208 5.49 6.91 9.23
N ILE A 209 6.06 5.82 9.75
CA ILE A 209 5.97 4.50 9.14
C ILE A 209 5.50 3.47 10.17
N LEU A 210 4.51 2.67 9.81
CA LEU A 210 4.15 1.44 10.49
C LEU A 210 4.28 0.26 9.52
N MET A 211 5.20 -0.65 9.81
CA MET A 211 5.29 -1.94 9.14
C MET A 211 4.73 -3.03 10.04
N ALA A 212 3.89 -3.91 9.49
CA ALA A 212 3.38 -5.08 10.21
C ALA A 212 3.79 -6.37 9.49
N THR A 213 4.11 -7.43 10.27
CA THR A 213 4.47 -8.75 9.75
C THR A 213 4.05 -9.86 10.69
N GLY A 214 3.70 -11.03 10.13
CA GLY A 214 3.52 -12.26 10.86
C GLY A 214 4.82 -13.05 10.94
N GLU A 215 5.13 -13.67 12.07
CA GLU A 215 6.35 -14.46 12.24
C GLU A 215 6.33 -15.78 11.48
N ASN A 216 5.13 -16.33 11.27
CA ASN A 216 4.89 -17.58 10.55
C ASN A 216 4.40 -17.34 9.12
N ASP A 217 4.80 -16.22 8.49
CA ASP A 217 4.41 -15.92 7.12
C ASP A 217 5.16 -16.84 6.12
N PRO A 218 4.45 -17.75 5.42
CA PRO A 218 5.08 -18.69 4.48
C PRO A 218 5.31 -18.09 3.09
N ARG A 219 4.82 -16.86 2.83
CA ARG A 219 4.93 -16.18 1.54
C ARG A 219 5.98 -15.11 1.51
N VAL A 220 6.03 -14.30 2.58
CA VAL A 220 6.97 -13.20 2.75
C VAL A 220 7.58 -13.30 4.13
N ASP A 221 8.83 -13.74 4.19
CA ASP A 221 9.55 -13.88 5.45
C ASP A 221 9.56 -12.57 6.26
N SER A 222 9.32 -12.67 7.56
CA SER A 222 9.28 -11.54 8.50
C SER A 222 10.58 -10.73 8.54
N TRP A 223 11.72 -11.32 8.16
CA TRP A 223 13.01 -10.62 8.10
C TRP A 223 13.00 -9.46 7.09
N GLN A 224 12.16 -9.50 6.05
CA GLN A 224 11.98 -8.40 5.10
C GLN A 224 11.58 -7.12 5.83
N SER A 225 10.52 -7.17 6.65
CA SER A 225 10.04 -6.02 7.43
C SER A 225 11.04 -5.62 8.52
N ARG A 226 11.59 -6.59 9.27
CA ARG A 226 12.56 -6.33 10.34
C ARG A 226 13.79 -5.60 9.82
N LYS A 227 14.37 -6.09 8.72
CA LYS A 227 15.54 -5.52 8.08
C LYS A 227 15.28 -4.11 7.54
N MET A 228 14.11 -3.90 6.91
CA MET A 228 13.74 -2.61 6.35
C MET A 228 13.53 -1.56 7.45
N VAL A 229 12.81 -1.91 8.54
CA VAL A 229 12.60 -1.00 9.67
C VAL A 229 13.92 -0.62 10.31
N ALA A 230 14.78 -1.60 10.62
CA ALA A 230 16.09 -1.32 11.22
C ALA A 230 16.94 -0.38 10.34
N ARG A 231 16.91 -0.58 9.01
CA ARG A 231 17.66 0.26 8.06
C ARG A 231 17.09 1.68 8.01
N LEU A 232 15.77 1.83 8.01
CA LEU A 232 15.10 3.14 8.01
C LEU A 232 15.33 3.90 9.32
N GLN A 233 15.25 3.21 10.48
CA GLN A 233 15.51 3.80 11.80
C GLN A 233 16.95 4.32 11.92
N ALA A 234 17.92 3.58 11.37
CA ALA A 234 19.32 4.01 11.36
C ALA A 234 19.60 5.17 10.39
N ALA A 235 18.78 5.32 9.34
CA ALA A 235 19.01 6.27 8.26
C ALA A 235 18.27 7.60 8.42
N THR A 236 17.12 7.61 9.11
CA THR A 236 16.25 8.81 9.15
C THR A 236 16.88 9.96 9.94
N SER A 237 16.70 11.17 9.42
CA SER A 237 16.97 12.42 10.16
C SER A 237 15.68 13.02 10.73
N ALA A 238 14.52 12.45 10.42
CA ALA A 238 13.23 12.97 10.87
C ALA A 238 12.88 12.46 12.28
N PRO A 239 12.14 13.26 13.09
CA PRO A 239 11.66 12.84 14.40
C PRO A 239 10.40 11.97 14.33
N PHE A 240 10.02 11.52 13.14
CA PHE A 240 8.78 10.76 12.94
C PHE A 240 8.98 9.28 13.31
N PRO A 241 7.95 8.62 13.89
CA PRO A 241 8.05 7.24 14.32
C PRO A 241 8.19 6.28 13.12
N ILE A 242 9.14 5.36 13.22
CA ILE A 242 9.29 4.22 12.33
C ILE A 242 9.13 2.96 13.16
N LEU A 243 7.97 2.31 13.04
CA LEU A 243 7.52 1.27 13.94
C LEU A 243 7.43 -0.08 13.21
N LEU A 244 7.71 -1.15 13.94
CA LEU A 244 7.47 -2.52 13.52
C LEU A 244 6.46 -3.18 14.46
N ARG A 245 5.36 -3.69 13.91
CA ARG A 245 4.43 -4.58 14.59
C ARG A 245 4.69 -6.01 14.15
N THR A 246 4.92 -6.90 15.09
CA THR A 246 5.06 -8.34 14.82
C THR A 246 3.93 -9.10 15.50
N ASN A 247 3.36 -10.09 14.81
CA ASN A 247 2.42 -11.03 15.40
C ASN A 247 3.07 -12.44 15.37
N PRO A 248 3.43 -13.00 16.53
CA PRO A 248 4.13 -14.28 16.60
C PRO A 248 3.26 -15.48 16.15
N ALA A 249 1.94 -15.34 16.15
CA ALA A 249 1.00 -16.39 15.75
C ALA A 249 0.50 -16.24 14.29
N ALA A 250 0.64 -15.05 13.69
CA ALA A 250 0.11 -14.79 12.37
C ALA A 250 1.03 -15.22 11.22
N GLY A 251 0.40 -15.56 10.08
CA GLY A 251 1.03 -15.74 8.78
C GLY A 251 0.82 -14.55 7.86
N HIS A 252 0.53 -14.83 6.57
CA HIS A 252 0.31 -13.80 5.52
C HIS A 252 -1.11 -13.20 5.52
N GLY A 253 -1.82 -13.23 6.64
CA GLY A 253 -3.17 -12.69 6.80
C GLY A 253 -4.30 -13.71 6.62
N ARG A 254 -4.18 -14.72 5.75
CA ARG A 254 -5.17 -15.80 5.66
C ARG A 254 -5.05 -16.75 6.84
N GLY A 255 -6.20 -17.10 7.45
CA GLY A 255 -6.22 -17.99 8.63
C GLY A 255 -5.86 -17.30 9.96
N THR A 256 -5.59 -15.99 9.95
CA THR A 256 -5.39 -15.21 11.18
C THR A 256 -6.70 -15.14 11.95
N PRO A 257 -6.73 -15.45 13.27
CA PRO A 257 -7.92 -15.32 14.11
C PRO A 257 -8.54 -13.92 14.01
N LEU A 258 -9.86 -13.82 14.15
CA LEU A 258 -10.55 -12.54 14.04
C LEU A 258 -10.08 -11.53 15.11
N SER A 259 -9.79 -11.99 16.33
CA SER A 259 -9.21 -11.17 17.39
C SER A 259 -7.93 -10.49 16.95
N ASP A 260 -7.00 -11.26 16.37
CA ASP A 260 -5.70 -10.75 15.90
C ASP A 260 -5.85 -9.77 14.75
N GLN A 261 -6.84 -10.02 13.86
CA GLN A 261 -7.16 -9.08 12.79
C GLN A 261 -7.73 -7.76 13.34
N ILE A 262 -8.59 -7.83 14.36
CA ILE A 262 -9.14 -6.64 15.04
C ILE A 262 -8.00 -5.84 15.68
N ASP A 263 -7.11 -6.51 16.41
CA ASP A 263 -5.98 -5.89 17.09
C ASP A 263 -5.03 -5.21 16.08
N GLU A 264 -4.68 -5.90 14.99
CA GLU A 264 -3.84 -5.32 13.94
C GLU A 264 -4.48 -4.07 13.31
N TYR A 265 -5.78 -4.16 12.97
CA TYR A 265 -6.46 -3.00 12.39
C TYR A 265 -6.66 -1.86 13.37
N THR A 266 -6.83 -2.17 14.65
CA THR A 266 -6.90 -1.16 15.72
C THR A 266 -5.58 -0.41 15.81
N ASP A 267 -4.46 -1.12 15.83
CA ASP A 267 -3.12 -0.51 15.84
C ASP A 267 -2.88 0.34 14.58
N VAL A 268 -3.27 -0.16 13.41
CA VAL A 268 -3.14 0.58 12.13
C VAL A 268 -3.97 1.85 12.15
N LEU A 269 -5.23 1.78 12.56
CA LEU A 269 -6.11 2.96 12.60
C LEU A 269 -5.66 3.95 13.67
N ALA A 270 -5.25 3.48 14.86
CA ALA A 270 -4.74 4.35 15.93
C ALA A 270 -3.47 5.09 15.47
N PHE A 271 -2.53 4.39 14.82
CA PHE A 271 -1.35 5.01 14.22
C PHE A 271 -1.73 6.09 13.21
N LEU A 272 -2.61 5.77 12.26
CA LEU A 272 -3.02 6.70 11.22
C LEU A 272 -3.76 7.91 11.79
N MET A 273 -4.68 7.71 12.74
CA MET A 273 -5.42 8.79 13.39
C MET A 273 -4.47 9.74 14.12
N ARG A 274 -3.52 9.19 14.88
CA ARG A 274 -2.50 9.98 15.58
C ARG A 274 -1.67 10.81 14.61
N GLU A 275 -1.13 10.17 13.56
CA GLU A 275 -0.19 10.84 12.64
C GLU A 275 -0.88 11.86 11.72
N LEU A 276 -2.17 11.69 11.43
CA LEU A 276 -2.96 12.61 10.63
C LEU A 276 -3.75 13.62 11.46
N GLY A 277 -3.68 13.56 12.78
CA GLY A 277 -4.35 14.49 13.69
C GLY A 277 -5.88 14.39 13.60
N VAL A 278 -6.43 13.18 13.80
CA VAL A 278 -7.86 12.86 13.75
C VAL A 278 -8.37 12.50 15.13
#